data_9498238740f39d5ab2527b466c8a2caf
#
_entry.id   9498238740f39d5ab2527b466c8a2caf
#
_cell.length_a   1.000
_cell.length_b   1.000
_cell.length_c   1.000
_cell.angle_alpha   90.00
_cell.angle_beta   90.00
_cell.angle_gamma   90.00
#
_symmetry.space_group_name_H-M   'P 1'
#
loop_
_entity.id
_entity.type
_entity.pdbx_description
1 polymer ?
#
loop_
_entity_poly.entity_id
_entity_poly.type
_entity_poly.pdbx_seq_one_letter_code
_entity_poly.pdbx_strand_id
1 'polypeptide(L)'
;MIHTAKQLKDKVKNMSGGNSEVAQALIRTYFMERFLERVSVSEYRNNFILKGGMLVASIVGVDMRATMDIDTTVKALPLNEKDARAIIERIGELQLEDGITFKIKSVKRNHGRF
;
A
#
# COMPACT_ATOMS: atom_id res chain seq x y z
N MET A 1 -14.95 6.51 11.19
CA MET A 1 -13.66 6.38 10.46
C MET A 1 -12.56 5.98 11.44
N ILE A 2 -11.68 5.11 10.99
CA ILE A 2 -10.55 4.66 11.81
C ILE A 2 -9.43 5.69 11.73
N HIS A 3 -8.98 6.18 12.88
CA HIS A 3 -7.94 7.22 12.96
C HIS A 3 -6.65 6.74 13.64
N THR A 4 -6.69 5.61 14.35
CA THR A 4 -5.55 5.12 15.10
C THR A 4 -5.33 3.64 14.87
N ALA A 5 -4.09 3.20 15.11
CA ALA A 5 -3.75 1.77 15.02
C ALA A 5 -4.56 0.95 16.01
N LYS A 6 -4.81 1.51 17.22
CA LYS A 6 -5.59 0.81 18.22
C LYS A 6 -7.02 0.56 17.75
N GLN A 7 -7.66 1.58 17.17
CA GLN A 7 -9.01 1.43 16.63
C GLN A 7 -9.07 0.35 15.56
N LEU A 8 -8.07 0.32 14.66
CA LEU A 8 -8.00 -0.69 13.64
C LEU A 8 -7.83 -2.09 14.22
N LYS A 9 -6.91 -2.24 15.18
CA LYS A 9 -6.67 -3.54 15.82
C LYS A 9 -7.91 -4.06 16.52
N ASP A 10 -8.62 -3.20 17.24
CA ASP A 10 -9.84 -3.59 17.94
C ASP A 10 -10.93 -4.03 16.97
N LYS A 11 -11.11 -3.30 15.88
CA LYS A 11 -12.11 -3.63 14.87
C LYS A 11 -11.76 -4.95 14.17
N VAL A 12 -10.50 -5.14 13.82
CA VAL A 12 -10.04 -6.36 13.17
C VAL A 12 -10.20 -7.56 14.11
N LYS A 13 -9.88 -7.40 15.38
CA LYS A 13 -10.06 -8.46 16.36
C LYS A 13 -11.52 -8.89 16.45
N ASN A 14 -12.44 -7.94 16.48
CA ASN A 14 -13.87 -8.25 16.53
C ASN A 14 -14.34 -8.95 15.26
N MET A 15 -13.91 -8.50 14.09
CA MET A 15 -14.34 -9.06 12.80
C MET A 15 -13.73 -10.43 12.52
N SER A 16 -12.53 -10.68 13.01
CA SER A 16 -11.83 -11.93 12.76
C SER A 16 -12.24 -13.07 13.71
N GLY A 17 -12.91 -12.73 14.80
CA GLY A 17 -13.29 -13.71 15.80
C GLY A 17 -12.10 -14.39 16.46
N GLY A 18 -10.96 -13.73 16.51
CA GLY A 18 -9.74 -14.28 17.09
C GLY A 18 -8.88 -15.09 16.13
N ASN A 19 -9.27 -15.22 14.86
CA ASN A 19 -8.49 -15.94 13.86
C ASN A 19 -7.38 -15.03 13.32
N SER A 20 -6.13 -15.41 13.56
CA SER A 20 -5.00 -14.56 13.19
C SER A 20 -4.80 -14.43 11.67
N GLU A 21 -5.09 -15.47 10.90
CA GLU A 21 -4.98 -15.40 9.43
C GLU A 21 -6.02 -14.44 8.86
N VAL A 22 -7.24 -14.51 9.36
CA VAL A 22 -8.30 -13.59 8.96
C VAL A 22 -7.93 -12.17 9.36
N ALA A 23 -7.41 -11.98 10.57
CA ALA A 23 -7.00 -10.67 11.05
C ALA A 23 -5.92 -10.06 10.16
N GLN A 24 -4.90 -10.83 9.79
CA GLN A 24 -3.85 -10.33 8.91
C GLN A 24 -4.36 -9.99 7.51
N ALA A 25 -5.26 -10.81 6.97
CA ALA A 25 -5.86 -10.52 5.67
C ALA A 25 -6.67 -9.23 5.71
N LEU A 26 -7.43 -9.00 6.77
CA LEU A 26 -8.20 -7.77 6.95
C LEU A 26 -7.30 -6.55 7.05
N ILE A 27 -6.19 -6.66 7.78
CA ILE A 27 -5.22 -5.57 7.91
C ILE A 27 -4.60 -5.23 6.54
N ARG A 28 -4.17 -6.24 5.79
CA ARG A 28 -3.59 -6.01 4.46
C ARG A 28 -4.59 -5.38 3.52
N THR A 29 -5.83 -5.84 3.53
CA THR A 29 -6.90 -5.29 2.70
C THR A 29 -7.16 -3.84 3.06
N TYR A 30 -7.22 -3.54 4.34
CA TYR A 30 -7.41 -2.17 4.81
C TYR A 30 -6.26 -1.26 4.37
N PHE A 31 -5.02 -1.70 4.53
CA PHE A 31 -3.87 -0.91 4.10
C PHE A 31 -3.84 -0.70 2.59
N MET A 32 -4.22 -1.72 1.81
CA MET A 32 -4.35 -1.57 0.36
C MET A 32 -5.36 -0.49 0.02
N GLU A 33 -6.51 -0.51 0.65
CA GLU A 33 -7.55 0.49 0.46
C GLU A 33 -7.04 1.89 0.82
N ARG A 34 -6.33 2.03 1.91
CA ARG A 34 -5.78 3.33 2.33
C ARG A 34 -4.68 3.82 1.39
N PHE A 35 -3.89 2.90 0.86
CA PHE A 35 -2.89 3.25 -0.14
C PHE A 35 -3.56 3.70 -1.44
N LEU A 36 -4.58 2.98 -1.89
CA LEU A 36 -5.34 3.34 -3.08
C LEU A 36 -5.99 4.71 -2.96
N GLU A 37 -6.47 5.07 -1.79
CA GLU A 37 -6.99 6.42 -1.55
C GLU A 37 -5.91 7.47 -1.79
N ARG A 38 -4.69 7.21 -1.35
CA ARG A 38 -3.57 8.10 -1.60
C ARG A 38 -3.25 8.22 -3.09
N VAL A 39 -3.28 7.11 -3.80
CA VAL A 39 -3.11 7.12 -5.26
C VAL A 39 -4.17 8.01 -5.90
N SER A 40 -5.42 7.88 -5.48
CA SER A 40 -6.54 8.59 -6.09
C SER A 40 -6.46 10.10 -5.92
N VAL A 41 -5.83 10.58 -4.85
CA VAL A 41 -5.67 12.00 -4.60
C VAL A 41 -4.29 12.52 -5.02
N SER A 42 -3.45 11.66 -5.56
CA SER A 42 -2.11 12.05 -6.01
C SER A 42 -2.12 12.56 -7.44
N GLU A 43 -1.06 13.25 -7.82
CA GLU A 43 -0.86 13.68 -9.21
C GLU A 43 -0.64 12.50 -10.16
N TYR A 44 -0.39 11.31 -9.63
CA TYR A 44 -0.08 10.11 -10.42
C TYR A 44 -1.29 9.19 -10.63
N ARG A 45 -2.48 9.61 -10.24
CA ARG A 45 -3.68 8.77 -10.29
C ARG A 45 -3.96 8.16 -11.66
N ASN A 46 -3.62 8.87 -12.74
CA ASN A 46 -3.86 8.40 -14.10
C ASN A 46 -2.71 7.57 -14.67
N ASN A 47 -1.61 7.50 -13.94
CA ASN A 47 -0.42 6.78 -14.38
C ASN A 47 -0.24 5.44 -13.66
N PHE A 48 -0.92 5.25 -12.53
CA PHE A 48 -0.69 4.13 -11.63
C PHE A 48 -1.73 3.05 -11.89
N ILE A 49 -1.28 1.89 -12.33
CA ILE A 49 -2.15 0.75 -12.57
C ILE A 49 -1.76 -0.36 -11.61
N LEU A 50 -2.72 -0.83 -10.85
CA LEU A 50 -2.51 -1.97 -9.97
C LEU A 50 -2.86 -3.25 -10.70
N LYS A 51 -2.01 -4.24 -10.55
CA LYS A 51 -2.04 -5.56 -11.18
C LYS A 51 -1.39 -5.63 -12.56
N GLY A 52 -0.88 -6.79 -12.84
CA GLY A 52 -0.21 -7.11 -14.10
C GLY A 52 1.04 -6.30 -14.26
N GLY A 53 1.66 -5.96 -13.14
CA GLY A 53 2.66 -4.94 -13.10
C GLY A 53 4.05 -5.40 -13.42
N MET A 54 4.85 -4.46 -13.89
CA MET A 54 6.28 -4.65 -14.11
C MET A 54 7.08 -4.39 -12.84
N LEU A 55 6.44 -3.89 -11.79
CA LEU A 55 7.09 -3.53 -10.55
C LEU A 55 6.35 -4.18 -9.38
N VAL A 56 7.12 -4.62 -8.39
CA VAL A 56 6.58 -5.07 -7.10
C VAL A 56 7.10 -4.13 -6.03
N ALA A 57 6.19 -3.42 -5.38
CA ALA A 57 6.51 -2.53 -4.27
C ALA A 57 6.12 -3.19 -2.95
N SER A 58 7.07 -3.31 -2.03
CA SER A 58 6.83 -3.81 -0.69
C SER A 58 6.70 -2.62 0.25
N ILE A 59 5.53 -2.46 0.85
CA ILE A 59 5.15 -1.28 1.63
C ILE A 59 4.76 -1.70 3.03
N VAL A 60 5.25 -0.99 4.03
CA VAL A 60 4.99 -1.28 5.44
C VAL A 60 4.11 -0.18 6.02
N GLY A 61 3.02 -0.58 6.66
CA GLY A 61 2.28 0.30 7.55
C GLY A 61 2.99 0.30 8.89
N VAL A 62 3.66 1.40 9.21
CA VAL A 62 4.65 1.45 10.29
C VAL A 62 4.05 1.07 11.64
N ASP A 63 2.89 1.64 11.97
CA ASP A 63 2.28 1.46 13.29
C ASP A 63 1.73 0.05 13.50
N MET A 64 1.37 -0.62 12.42
CA MET A 64 0.81 -1.97 12.48
C MET A 64 1.84 -3.04 12.20
N ARG A 65 3.04 -2.65 11.76
CA ARG A 65 4.11 -3.56 11.35
C ARG A 65 3.65 -4.59 10.32
N ALA A 66 2.71 -4.17 9.48
CA ALA A 66 2.17 -5.02 8.44
C ALA A 66 2.80 -4.65 7.11
N THR A 67 3.16 -5.66 6.34
CA THR A 67 3.75 -5.48 5.01
C THR A 67 2.74 -5.90 3.96
N MET A 68 2.62 -5.10 2.90
CA MET A 68 1.84 -5.51 1.75
C MET A 68 2.68 -5.33 0.50
N ASP A 69 2.50 -6.25 -0.44
CA ASP A 69 3.17 -6.17 -1.74
C ASP A 69 2.16 -5.75 -2.79
N ILE A 70 2.54 -4.77 -3.58
CA ILE A 70 1.69 -4.22 -4.62
C ILE A 70 2.31 -4.50 -5.97
N ASP A 71 1.57 -5.22 -6.82
CA ASP A 71 1.89 -5.36 -8.24
C ASP A 71 1.39 -4.13 -8.95
N THR A 72 2.29 -3.41 -9.59
CA THR A 72 1.91 -2.14 -10.21
C THR A 72 2.63 -1.90 -11.52
N THR A 73 2.02 -1.11 -12.37
CA THR A 73 2.62 -0.51 -13.55
C THR A 73 2.42 0.99 -13.45
N VAL A 74 3.48 1.74 -13.72
CA VAL A 74 3.39 3.19 -13.88
C VAL A 74 3.55 3.47 -15.37
N LYS A 75 2.49 3.94 -16.01
CA LYS A 75 2.50 4.16 -17.46
C LYS A 75 2.61 5.64 -17.82
N ALA A 76 2.98 5.88 -19.07
CA ALA A 76 3.11 7.22 -19.63
C ALA A 76 4.24 8.05 -19.02
N LEU A 77 5.15 7.41 -18.28
CA LEU A 77 6.33 8.05 -17.72
C LEU A 77 7.54 7.16 -18.00
N PRO A 78 8.66 7.71 -18.46
CA PRO A 78 9.89 6.93 -18.66
C PRO A 78 10.52 6.67 -17.32
N LEU A 79 10.32 5.45 -16.77
CA LEU A 79 10.74 5.13 -15.42
C LEU A 79 11.78 4.02 -15.37
N ASN A 80 12.77 4.21 -14.50
CA ASN A 80 13.59 3.13 -13.96
C ASN A 80 13.09 2.81 -12.55
N GLU A 81 13.71 1.83 -11.89
CA GLU A 81 13.30 1.44 -10.54
C GLU A 81 13.42 2.58 -9.53
N LYS A 82 14.45 3.40 -9.67
CA LYS A 82 14.68 4.54 -8.78
C LYS A 82 13.57 5.57 -8.89
N ASP A 83 13.18 5.90 -10.12
CA ASP A 83 12.11 6.88 -10.34
C ASP A 83 10.77 6.34 -9.89
N ALA A 84 10.50 5.06 -10.13
CA ALA A 84 9.29 4.41 -9.67
C ALA A 84 9.20 4.41 -8.14
N ARG A 85 10.32 4.13 -7.48
CA ARG A 85 10.38 4.16 -6.02
C ARG A 85 10.07 5.56 -5.49
N ALA A 86 10.63 6.59 -6.11
CA ALA A 86 10.39 7.98 -5.70
C ALA A 86 8.90 8.34 -5.79
N ILE A 87 8.23 7.90 -6.86
CA ILE A 87 6.80 8.15 -7.03
C ILE A 87 5.99 7.43 -5.95
N ILE A 88 6.30 6.17 -5.70
CA ILE A 88 5.58 5.39 -4.68
C ILE A 88 5.81 5.97 -3.29
N GLU A 89 7.03 6.44 -3.00
CA GLU A 89 7.33 7.11 -1.74
C GLU A 89 6.50 8.38 -1.56
N ARG A 90 6.38 9.20 -2.61
CA ARG A 90 5.56 10.42 -2.57
C ARG A 90 4.10 10.09 -2.28
N ILE A 91 3.57 9.06 -2.93
CA ILE A 91 2.19 8.62 -2.67
C ILE A 91 2.05 8.19 -1.21
N GLY A 92 2.98 7.39 -0.71
CA GLY A 92 2.94 6.90 0.66
C GLY A 92 3.06 7.97 1.73
N GLU A 93 3.70 9.10 1.39
CA GLU A 93 3.89 10.23 2.31
C GLU A 93 2.67 11.14 2.40
N LEU A 94 1.69 10.99 1.52
CA LEU A 94 0.48 11.82 1.59
C LEU A 94 -0.23 11.57 2.92
N GLN A 95 -0.58 12.67 3.59
CA GLN A 95 -1.23 12.60 4.89
C GLN A 95 -2.74 12.63 4.72
N LEU A 96 -3.39 11.57 5.18
CA LEU A 96 -4.84 11.48 5.24
C LEU A 96 -5.25 11.34 6.71
N GLU A 97 -6.54 11.48 6.98
CA GLU A 97 -7.04 11.47 8.36
C GLU A 97 -7.13 10.06 8.97
N ASP A 98 -6.42 9.11 8.41
CA ASP A 98 -6.47 7.72 8.86
C ASP A 98 -5.36 7.35 9.85
N GLY A 99 -4.46 8.28 10.15
CA GLY A 99 -3.37 8.04 11.08
C GLY A 99 -2.33 7.03 10.63
N ILE A 100 -2.30 6.69 9.34
CA ILE A 100 -1.37 5.70 8.82
C ILE A 100 -0.14 6.37 8.23
N THR A 101 1.03 5.85 8.58
CA THR A 101 2.29 6.18 7.95
C THR A 101 2.76 4.99 7.14
N PHE A 102 2.98 5.21 5.86
CA PHE A 102 3.53 4.19 4.97
C PHE A 102 5.01 4.39 4.76
N LYS A 103 5.75 3.30 4.76
CA LYS A 103 7.17 3.31 4.44
C LYS A 103 7.42 2.30 3.34
N ILE A 104 8.18 2.71 2.33
CA ILE A 104 8.51 1.83 1.21
C ILE A 104 9.72 1.00 1.59
N LYS A 105 9.57 -0.30 1.63
CA LYS A 105 10.64 -1.22 1.94
C LYS A 105 11.49 -1.51 0.71
N SER A 106 10.84 -1.80 -0.41
CA SER A 106 11.55 -2.07 -1.66
C SER A 106 10.64 -1.84 -2.85
N VAL A 107 11.25 -1.55 -3.99
CA VAL A 107 10.59 -1.55 -5.28
C VAL A 107 11.49 -2.33 -6.21
N LYS A 108 10.97 -3.37 -6.83
CA LYS A 108 11.73 -4.24 -7.72
C LYS A 108 11.02 -4.41 -9.03
N ARG A 109 11.80 -4.52 -10.09
CA ARG A 109 11.26 -4.89 -11.38
C ARG A 109 10.84 -6.35 -11.33
N ASN A 110 9.64 -6.62 -11.78
CA ASN A 110 9.15 -7.98 -11.84
C ASN A 110 9.63 -8.61 -13.16
N HIS A 111 10.65 -9.45 -13.06
CA HIS A 111 11.19 -10.16 -14.21
C HIS A 111 10.43 -11.45 -14.50
N GLY A 112 9.34 -11.66 -13.80
CA GLY A 112 8.48 -12.81 -14.03
C GLY A 112 7.83 -12.70 -15.40
N ARG A 113 7.10 -13.70 -15.73
CA ARG A 113 6.36 -13.71 -16.96
C ARG A 113 4.96 -13.21 -16.76
N PHE A 114 4.49 -12.62 -17.75
CA PHE A 114 3.12 -12.17 -17.83
C PHE A 114 2.43 -12.87 -18.96
#